data_86581d50025186ceb377c2146cc3191a
#
_entry.id   86581d50025186ceb377c2146cc3191a
#
_cell.length_a   1.000
_cell.length_b   1.000
_cell.length_c   1.000
_cell.angle_alpha   90.00
_cell.angle_beta   90.00
_cell.angle_gamma   90.00
#
_symmetry.space_group_name_H-M   'P 1'
#
loop_
_entity.id
_entity.type
_entity.pdbx_description
1 polymer ?
#
loop_
_entity_poly.entity_id
_entity_poly.type
_entity_poly.pdbx_seq_one_letter_code
_entity_poly.pdbx_strand_id
1 'polypeptide(L)'
;IIKATKQQLCELPLSIGYIEGVRPYHQPSILIKNRSESREWSELIEGEIQFALDKDSTRIGLLDSGVNNAHKLLAPALPNDRMKSAISVPDTTDHSDHGTGMAGLMLYGDLTDITYRHGGPIIIEQDLASVKIVENGHTTDPDFYGAVIEYAIYQAQAMGASIQCMAGTDGTSYDGKSTSSSASLDESI
;
A
#
# COMPACT_ATOMS: atom_id res chain seq x y z
N ILE A 1 -10.97 10.09 -16.65
CA ILE A 1 -11.64 8.94 -17.32
C ILE A 1 -12.05 9.40 -18.72
N ILE A 2 -11.57 8.74 -19.75
CA ILE A 2 -11.92 9.03 -21.15
C ILE A 2 -12.89 7.94 -21.62
N LYS A 3 -14.04 8.33 -22.17
CA LYS A 3 -14.91 7.41 -22.90
C LYS A 3 -14.57 7.52 -24.38
N ALA A 4 -14.04 6.47 -24.96
CA ALA A 4 -13.62 6.44 -26.36
C ALA A 4 -13.84 5.05 -26.97
N THR A 5 -13.98 5.00 -28.28
CA THR A 5 -14.00 3.74 -29.03
C THR A 5 -12.59 3.14 -29.10
N LYS A 6 -12.48 1.84 -29.39
CA LYS A 6 -11.19 1.18 -29.60
C LYS A 6 -10.33 1.90 -30.65
N GLN A 7 -10.93 2.34 -31.73
CA GLN A 7 -10.25 3.05 -32.80
C GLN A 7 -9.69 4.39 -32.30
N GLN A 8 -10.48 5.19 -31.58
CA GLN A 8 -10.05 6.46 -30.99
C GLN A 8 -8.90 6.24 -29.97
N LEU A 9 -8.95 5.16 -29.19
CA LEU A 9 -7.87 4.82 -28.26
C LEU A 9 -6.58 4.44 -28.98
N CYS A 10 -6.65 3.77 -30.13
CA CYS A 10 -5.47 3.44 -30.94
C CYS A 10 -4.82 4.66 -31.60
N GLU A 11 -5.60 5.72 -31.82
CA GLU A 11 -5.12 6.98 -32.43
C GLU A 11 -4.53 7.94 -31.38
N LEU A 12 -4.85 7.78 -30.09
CA LEU A 12 -4.36 8.63 -28.99
C LEU A 12 -2.83 8.71 -28.89
N PRO A 13 -2.07 7.61 -28.97
CA PRO A 13 -0.61 7.66 -28.89
C PRO A 13 0.05 8.46 -30.01
N LEU A 14 -0.61 8.55 -31.17
CA LEU A 14 -0.12 9.32 -32.32
C LEU A 14 -0.32 10.83 -32.14
N SER A 15 -1.29 11.21 -31.28
CA SER A 15 -1.66 12.62 -31.05
C SER A 15 -1.02 13.19 -29.77
N ILE A 16 -0.67 12.36 -28.80
CA ILE A 16 -0.18 12.76 -27.48
C ILE A 16 1.05 11.91 -27.14
N GLY A 17 2.24 12.45 -27.37
CA GLY A 17 3.52 11.73 -27.25
C GLY A 17 3.93 11.29 -25.83
N TYR A 18 3.06 11.42 -24.83
CA TYR A 18 3.34 11.08 -23.42
C TYR A 18 2.40 10.00 -22.85
N ILE A 19 1.65 9.27 -23.67
CA ILE A 19 0.80 8.18 -23.20
C ILE A 19 1.61 6.90 -23.18
N GLU A 20 2.00 6.43 -22.01
CA GLU A 20 2.70 5.15 -21.82
C GLU A 20 1.78 3.93 -21.96
N GLY A 21 0.49 4.09 -21.76
CA GLY A 21 -0.48 3.01 -21.91
C GLY A 21 -1.92 3.44 -21.68
N VAL A 22 -2.81 2.68 -22.29
CA VAL A 22 -4.27 2.81 -22.08
C VAL A 22 -4.77 1.50 -21.50
N ARG A 23 -5.38 1.57 -20.32
CA ARG A 23 -5.97 0.41 -19.65
C ARG A 23 -7.48 0.51 -19.64
N PRO A 24 -8.20 -0.60 -19.80
CA PRO A 24 -9.65 -0.60 -19.63
C PRO A 24 -10.01 -0.15 -18.21
N TYR A 25 -11.04 0.69 -18.09
CA TYR A 25 -11.62 0.96 -16.81
C TYR A 25 -12.39 -0.27 -16.34
N HIS A 26 -11.94 -0.86 -15.26
CA HIS A 26 -12.74 -1.84 -14.52
C HIS A 26 -13.47 -1.08 -13.42
N GLN A 27 -14.79 -1.12 -13.46
CA GLN A 27 -15.57 -0.63 -12.34
C GLN A 27 -15.23 -1.51 -11.14
N PRO A 28 -14.80 -0.94 -9.99
CA PRO A 28 -14.54 -1.76 -8.82
C PRO A 28 -15.79 -2.58 -8.52
N SER A 29 -15.69 -3.89 -8.68
CA SER A 29 -16.77 -4.77 -8.25
C SER A 29 -16.68 -4.82 -6.73
N ILE A 30 -17.61 -4.18 -6.03
CA ILE A 30 -17.77 -4.37 -4.60
C ILE A 30 -18.37 -5.77 -4.41
N LEU A 31 -17.52 -6.79 -4.48
CA LEU A 31 -17.91 -8.17 -4.20
C LEU A 31 -18.20 -8.36 -2.70
N ILE A 32 -17.47 -7.60 -1.87
CA ILE A 32 -17.59 -7.67 -0.41
C ILE A 32 -18.41 -6.47 0.05
N LYS A 33 -19.65 -6.71 0.47
CA LYS A 33 -20.59 -5.66 0.87
C LYS A 33 -20.62 -5.39 2.37
N ASN A 34 -20.08 -6.30 3.18
CA ASN A 34 -20.06 -6.18 4.63
C ASN A 34 -18.96 -7.01 5.29
N ARG A 35 -18.73 -6.80 6.61
CA ARG A 35 -17.66 -7.46 7.36
C ARG A 35 -17.78 -8.99 7.44
N SER A 36 -18.99 -9.54 7.42
CA SER A 36 -19.18 -11.01 7.46
C SER A 36 -18.76 -11.65 6.14
N GLU A 37 -19.11 -11.06 5.02
CA GLU A 37 -18.67 -11.50 3.70
C GLU A 37 -17.14 -11.39 3.57
N SER A 38 -16.53 -10.32 4.09
CA SER A 38 -15.08 -10.14 4.12
C SER A 38 -14.38 -11.27 4.87
N ARG A 39 -14.95 -11.71 5.99
CA ARG A 39 -14.40 -12.80 6.79
C ARG A 39 -14.50 -14.13 6.07
N GLU A 40 -15.66 -14.46 5.50
CA GLU A 40 -15.86 -15.69 4.73
C GLU A 40 -14.91 -15.77 3.53
N TRP A 41 -14.72 -14.65 2.83
CA TRP A 41 -13.75 -14.54 1.74
C TRP A 41 -12.30 -14.72 2.22
N SER A 42 -11.93 -14.13 3.35
CA SER A 42 -10.59 -14.30 3.93
C SER A 42 -10.31 -15.76 4.29
N GLU A 43 -11.28 -16.46 4.85
CA GLU A 43 -11.17 -17.89 5.21
C GLU A 43 -11.05 -18.79 3.95
N LEU A 44 -11.77 -18.46 2.87
CA LEU A 44 -11.68 -19.15 1.59
C LEU A 44 -10.31 -18.96 0.94
N ILE A 45 -9.80 -17.75 0.90
CA ILE A 45 -8.54 -17.39 0.26
C ILE A 45 -7.35 -17.91 1.07
N GLU A 46 -7.44 -17.96 2.41
CA GLU A 46 -6.35 -18.42 3.28
C GLU A 46 -5.83 -19.80 2.85
N GLY A 47 -6.70 -20.70 2.44
CA GLY A 47 -6.32 -22.04 1.97
C GLY A 47 -5.58 -22.08 0.63
N GLU A 48 -5.70 -21.03 -0.17
CA GLU A 48 -5.08 -20.90 -1.49
C GLU A 48 -3.74 -20.16 -1.46
N ILE A 49 -3.40 -19.50 -0.35
CA ILE A 49 -2.20 -18.68 -0.22
C ILE A 49 -1.03 -19.53 0.28
N GLN A 50 0.09 -19.41 -0.42
CA GLN A 50 1.37 -19.98 -0.02
C GLN A 50 2.43 -18.88 0.08
N PHE A 51 3.05 -18.76 1.24
CA PHE A 51 4.17 -17.83 1.44
C PHE A 51 5.48 -18.55 1.12
N ALA A 52 6.16 -18.10 0.06
CA ALA A 52 7.48 -18.56 -0.35
C ALA A 52 8.55 -17.52 0.03
N LEU A 53 8.56 -17.14 1.31
CA LEU A 53 9.45 -16.10 1.83
C LEU A 53 10.81 -16.67 2.23
N ASP A 54 11.87 -15.98 1.86
CA ASP A 54 13.22 -16.28 2.26
C ASP A 54 14.03 -14.99 2.60
N LYS A 55 15.34 -15.14 2.82
CA LYS A 55 16.22 -14.00 3.16
C LYS A 55 16.41 -13.01 2.02
N ASP A 56 16.16 -13.43 0.77
CA ASP A 56 16.34 -12.64 -0.44
C ASP A 56 15.00 -12.09 -0.96
N SER A 57 13.89 -12.39 -0.26
CA SER A 57 12.57 -11.87 -0.59
C SER A 57 12.55 -10.34 -0.58
N THR A 58 11.91 -9.75 -1.58
CA THR A 58 11.73 -8.30 -1.66
C THR A 58 10.88 -7.82 -0.49
N ARG A 59 11.40 -6.87 0.28
CA ARG A 59 10.67 -6.25 1.38
C ARG A 59 10.14 -4.89 0.98
N ILE A 60 8.84 -4.69 1.18
CA ILE A 60 8.15 -3.44 0.91
C ILE A 60 7.86 -2.74 2.23
N GLY A 61 8.35 -1.51 2.36
CA GLY A 61 8.09 -0.63 3.50
C GLY A 61 6.79 0.14 3.30
N LEU A 62 5.83 -0.05 4.17
CA LEU A 62 4.57 0.70 4.21
C LEU A 62 4.66 1.82 5.24
N LEU A 63 4.52 3.06 4.79
CA LEU A 63 4.44 4.26 5.63
C LEU A 63 2.98 4.73 5.66
N ASP A 64 2.26 4.42 6.76
CA ASP A 64 0.81 4.61 6.83
C ASP A 64 0.32 4.74 8.31
N SER A 65 -0.93 4.43 8.57
CA SER A 65 -1.57 4.48 9.89
C SER A 65 -1.23 3.31 10.83
N GLY A 66 -0.26 2.47 10.47
CA GLY A 66 0.04 1.23 11.16
C GLY A 66 -0.62 0.03 10.47
N VAL A 67 -0.44 -1.18 11.02
CA VAL A 67 -1.01 -2.41 10.47
C VAL A 67 -1.47 -3.35 11.58
N ASN A 68 -2.62 -3.98 11.39
CA ASN A 68 -3.13 -5.06 12.23
C ASN A 68 -2.56 -6.41 11.75
N ASN A 69 -1.28 -6.66 12.06
CA ASN A 69 -0.55 -7.82 11.56
C ASN A 69 -1.02 -9.16 12.14
N ALA A 70 -1.89 -9.16 13.16
CA ALA A 70 -2.54 -10.39 13.63
C ALA A 70 -3.56 -10.96 12.63
N HIS A 71 -3.90 -10.21 11.57
CA HIS A 71 -4.72 -10.73 10.50
C HIS A 71 -4.00 -11.88 9.79
N LYS A 72 -4.66 -13.03 9.65
CA LYS A 72 -4.07 -14.28 9.14
C LYS A 72 -3.38 -14.14 7.76
N LEU A 73 -3.92 -13.29 6.91
CA LEU A 73 -3.35 -12.99 5.59
C LEU A 73 -2.11 -12.08 5.65
N LEU A 74 -1.82 -11.44 6.78
CA LEU A 74 -0.68 -10.53 6.93
C LEU A 74 0.40 -11.10 7.85
N ALA A 75 0.01 -11.88 8.85
CA ALA A 75 0.89 -12.39 9.89
C ALA A 75 2.18 -13.07 9.36
N PRO A 76 2.14 -13.90 8.30
CA PRO A 76 3.36 -14.54 7.80
C PRO A 76 4.34 -13.56 7.15
N ALA A 77 3.85 -12.45 6.54
CA ALA A 77 4.66 -11.49 5.80
C ALA A 77 5.08 -10.29 6.65
N LEU A 78 4.44 -10.02 7.79
CA LEU A 78 4.72 -8.86 8.64
C LEU A 78 4.85 -9.26 10.12
N PRO A 79 6.00 -9.74 10.56
CA PRO A 79 6.26 -10.02 11.97
C PRO A 79 6.41 -8.73 12.80
N ASN A 80 6.21 -8.81 14.12
CA ASN A 80 6.19 -7.65 15.03
C ASN A 80 7.50 -6.84 15.06
N ASP A 81 8.65 -7.47 14.85
CA ASP A 81 9.96 -6.81 14.82
C ASP A 81 10.16 -5.92 13.60
N ARG A 82 9.28 -6.03 12.61
CA ARG A 82 9.25 -5.19 11.41
C ARG A 82 8.16 -4.12 11.45
N MET A 83 7.71 -3.76 12.63
CA MET A 83 6.71 -2.71 12.85
C MET A 83 7.29 -1.62 13.76
N LYS A 84 7.22 -0.38 13.32
CA LYS A 84 7.72 0.81 14.04
C LYS A 84 6.70 1.94 13.98
N SER A 85 6.91 2.94 14.83
CA SER A 85 6.19 4.21 14.77
C SER A 85 7.19 5.35 14.63
N ALA A 86 6.93 6.28 13.71
CA ALA A 86 7.71 7.51 13.51
C ALA A 86 7.06 8.72 14.18
N ILE A 87 5.89 8.54 14.78
CA ILE A 87 5.18 9.57 15.54
C ILE A 87 5.30 9.30 17.04
N SER A 88 4.89 10.26 17.87
CA SER A 88 4.97 10.16 19.35
C SER A 88 4.04 9.09 19.95
N VAL A 89 3.18 8.47 19.13
CA VAL A 89 2.34 7.34 19.53
C VAL A 89 3.15 6.05 19.36
N PRO A 90 3.52 5.33 20.43
CA PRO A 90 4.38 4.15 20.33
C PRO A 90 3.67 2.92 19.77
N ASP A 91 2.34 2.95 19.69
CA ASP A 91 1.52 1.88 19.15
C ASP A 91 1.66 1.81 17.62
N THR A 92 1.87 0.61 17.10
CA THR A 92 2.00 0.33 15.67
C THR A 92 0.71 -0.21 15.04
N THR A 93 -0.33 -0.38 15.85
CA THR A 93 -1.64 -0.91 15.44
C THR A 93 -2.38 0.11 14.56
N ASP A 94 -3.05 -0.38 13.55
CA ASP A 94 -3.91 0.44 12.70
C ASP A 94 -5.29 0.61 13.33
N HIS A 95 -5.67 1.86 13.60
CA HIS A 95 -6.99 2.21 14.14
C HIS A 95 -7.94 2.82 13.09
N SER A 96 -7.49 2.89 11.84
CA SER A 96 -8.26 3.46 10.72
C SER A 96 -8.66 2.44 9.67
N ASP A 97 -8.17 1.23 9.76
CA ASP A 97 -8.27 0.15 8.76
C ASP A 97 -7.54 0.48 7.42
N HIS A 98 -6.94 1.68 7.28
CA HIS A 98 -6.31 2.12 6.03
C HIS A 98 -4.98 1.41 5.79
N GLY A 99 -4.04 1.49 6.70
CA GLY A 99 -2.74 0.86 6.56
C GLY A 99 -2.82 -0.66 6.49
N THR A 100 -3.77 -1.27 7.21
CA THR A 100 -4.04 -2.71 7.11
C THR A 100 -4.55 -3.09 5.72
N GLY A 101 -5.46 -2.30 5.15
CA GLY A 101 -5.94 -2.47 3.78
C GLY A 101 -4.83 -2.31 2.75
N MET A 102 -3.97 -1.28 2.92
CA MET A 102 -2.81 -1.05 2.05
C MET A 102 -1.80 -2.19 2.12
N ALA A 103 -1.52 -2.74 3.30
CA ALA A 103 -0.67 -3.92 3.47
C ALA A 103 -1.21 -5.12 2.69
N GLY A 104 -2.51 -5.37 2.75
CA GLY A 104 -3.17 -6.39 1.95
C GLY A 104 -3.01 -6.15 0.45
N LEU A 105 -3.22 -4.91 0.00
CA LEU A 105 -3.08 -4.55 -1.41
C LEU A 105 -1.63 -4.72 -1.92
N MET A 106 -0.63 -4.45 -1.09
CA MET A 106 0.78 -4.62 -1.42
C MET A 106 1.18 -6.08 -1.57
N LEU A 107 0.60 -6.99 -0.78
CA LEU A 107 0.88 -8.42 -0.86
C LEU A 107 0.11 -9.10 -1.99
N TYR A 108 -1.14 -8.74 -2.18
CA TYR A 108 -2.07 -9.49 -3.00
C TYR A 108 -2.53 -8.75 -4.25
N GLY A 109 -2.34 -7.44 -4.33
CA GLY A 109 -2.96 -6.65 -5.39
C GLY A 109 -4.49 -6.72 -5.33
N ASP A 110 -5.15 -6.88 -6.47
CA ASP A 110 -6.59 -7.09 -6.52
C ASP A 110 -6.93 -8.57 -6.29
N LEU A 111 -7.29 -8.91 -5.05
CA LEU A 111 -7.68 -10.27 -4.68
C LEU A 111 -8.86 -10.80 -5.51
N THR A 112 -9.73 -9.93 -6.00
CA THR A 112 -10.84 -10.31 -6.88
C THR A 112 -10.33 -10.85 -8.20
N ASP A 113 -9.34 -10.15 -8.77
CA ASP A 113 -8.74 -10.54 -10.05
C ASP A 113 -7.97 -11.86 -9.92
N ILE A 114 -7.26 -12.02 -8.82
CA ILE A 114 -6.49 -13.25 -8.53
C ILE A 114 -7.42 -14.46 -8.42
N THR A 115 -8.49 -14.37 -7.65
CA THR A 115 -9.43 -15.49 -7.46
C THR A 115 -10.16 -15.91 -8.74
N TYR A 116 -10.40 -14.97 -9.65
CA TYR A 116 -11.04 -15.29 -10.94
C TYR A 116 -10.10 -15.84 -11.99
N ARG A 117 -8.80 -15.48 -11.94
CA ARG A 117 -7.84 -15.83 -13.01
C ARG A 117 -6.97 -17.04 -12.70
N HIS A 118 -6.78 -17.38 -11.43
CA HIS A 118 -5.85 -18.43 -11.03
C HIS A 118 -6.60 -19.69 -10.57
N GLY A 119 -6.44 -20.76 -11.34
CA GLY A 119 -6.84 -22.12 -10.94
C GLY A 119 -5.76 -22.85 -10.13
N GLY A 120 -5.01 -22.14 -9.26
CA GLY A 120 -3.93 -22.70 -8.47
C GLY A 120 -3.56 -21.83 -7.28
N PRO A 121 -2.57 -22.22 -6.45
CA PRO A 121 -2.20 -21.49 -5.25
C PRO A 121 -1.67 -20.08 -5.57
N ILE A 122 -2.00 -19.14 -4.71
CA ILE A 122 -1.47 -17.76 -4.73
C ILE A 122 -0.14 -17.77 -4.01
N ILE A 123 0.95 -17.59 -4.73
CA ILE A 123 2.30 -17.60 -4.16
C ILE A 123 2.73 -16.18 -3.84
N ILE A 124 3.09 -15.91 -2.58
CA ILE A 124 3.59 -14.63 -2.09
C ILE A 124 5.09 -14.76 -1.85
N GLU A 125 5.88 -13.99 -2.59
CA GLU A 125 7.35 -13.98 -2.55
C GLU A 125 7.92 -12.72 -1.92
N GLN A 126 7.07 -11.70 -1.66
CA GLN A 126 7.42 -10.45 -0.99
C GLN A 126 6.94 -10.43 0.46
N ASP A 127 7.68 -9.73 1.32
CA ASP A 127 7.32 -9.46 2.69
C ASP A 127 7.22 -7.95 2.99
N LEU A 128 6.79 -7.59 4.20
CA LEU A 128 6.49 -6.22 4.57
C LEU A 128 7.34 -5.75 5.76
N ALA A 129 7.56 -4.44 5.80
CA ALA A 129 7.86 -3.66 6.98
C ALA A 129 6.81 -2.54 7.09
N SER A 130 6.44 -2.14 8.31
CA SER A 130 5.44 -1.10 8.53
C SER A 130 6.00 -0.01 9.45
N VAL A 131 5.85 1.24 9.03
CA VAL A 131 6.15 2.40 9.88
C VAL A 131 4.93 3.30 9.95
N LYS A 132 4.40 3.44 11.15
CA LYS A 132 3.25 4.32 11.42
C LYS A 132 3.68 5.77 11.38
N ILE A 133 3.06 6.55 10.49
CA ILE A 133 3.34 7.99 10.29
C ILE A 133 2.14 8.87 10.60
N VAL A 134 0.96 8.29 10.77
CA VAL A 134 -0.29 9.00 11.04
C VAL A 134 -1.16 8.20 12.01
N GLU A 135 -1.90 8.92 12.85
CA GLU A 135 -2.89 8.35 13.79
C GLU A 135 -4.11 9.26 13.86
N ASN A 136 -5.31 8.66 13.82
CA ASN A 136 -6.55 9.39 13.99
C ASN A 136 -6.61 10.08 15.36
N GLY A 137 -6.92 11.38 15.36
CA GLY A 137 -6.97 12.18 16.59
C GLY A 137 -5.60 12.63 17.12
N HIS A 138 -4.50 12.25 16.47
CA HIS A 138 -3.17 12.77 16.74
C HIS A 138 -2.74 13.69 15.60
N THR A 139 -2.48 14.95 15.90
CA THR A 139 -2.03 15.91 14.90
C THR A 139 -0.52 16.09 15.03
N THR A 140 0.21 15.66 14.01
CA THR A 140 1.61 16.07 13.85
C THR A 140 1.62 17.51 13.34
N ASP A 141 2.44 18.37 13.93
CA ASP A 141 2.64 19.73 13.44
C ASP A 141 3.15 19.66 11.99
N PRO A 142 2.50 20.37 11.05
CA PRO A 142 2.89 20.36 9.63
C PRO A 142 4.36 20.68 9.38
N ASP A 143 4.98 21.49 10.24
CA ASP A 143 6.41 21.84 10.15
C ASP A 143 7.33 20.60 10.35
N PHE A 144 6.83 19.54 10.97
CA PHE A 144 7.58 18.30 11.22
C PHE A 144 7.22 17.14 10.26
N TYR A 145 6.28 17.31 9.34
CA TYR A 145 5.91 16.23 8.42
C TYR A 145 7.10 15.69 7.62
N GLY A 146 7.95 16.56 7.09
CA GLY A 146 9.16 16.15 6.39
C GLY A 146 10.06 15.28 7.25
N ALA A 147 10.35 15.71 8.49
CA ALA A 147 11.21 14.97 9.42
C ALA A 147 10.60 13.61 9.83
N VAL A 148 9.28 13.54 9.98
CA VAL A 148 8.58 12.28 10.27
C VAL A 148 8.71 11.31 9.11
N ILE A 149 8.56 11.78 7.88
CA ILE A 149 8.67 10.95 6.67
C ILE A 149 10.11 10.47 6.50
N GLU A 150 11.10 11.36 6.62
CA GLU A 150 12.52 10.99 6.54
C GLU A 150 12.89 9.94 7.58
N TYR A 151 12.47 10.13 8.82
CA TYR A 151 12.68 9.14 9.89
C TYR A 151 11.98 7.81 9.60
N ALA A 152 10.76 7.85 9.05
CA ALA A 152 10.02 6.65 8.68
C ALA A 152 10.71 5.87 7.56
N ILE A 153 11.23 6.57 6.54
CA ILE A 153 12.02 5.97 5.46
C ILE A 153 13.25 5.28 6.02
N TYR A 154 14.00 5.98 6.88
CA TYR A 154 15.18 5.41 7.54
C TYR A 154 14.83 4.14 8.35
N GLN A 155 13.72 4.16 9.11
CA GLN A 155 13.28 2.99 9.87
C GLN A 155 12.89 1.82 8.95
N ALA A 156 12.20 2.08 7.85
CA ALA A 156 11.84 1.06 6.87
C ALA A 156 13.08 0.43 6.22
N GLN A 157 14.05 1.26 5.82
CA GLN A 157 15.33 0.80 5.28
C GLN A 157 16.13 -0.01 6.31
N ALA A 158 16.16 0.42 7.57
CA ALA A 158 16.83 -0.30 8.66
C ALA A 158 16.18 -1.68 8.92
N MET A 159 14.89 -1.84 8.61
CA MET A 159 14.20 -3.12 8.61
C MET A 159 14.38 -3.91 7.31
N GLY A 160 15.18 -3.41 6.36
CA GLY A 160 15.54 -4.07 5.10
C GLY A 160 14.56 -3.80 3.95
N ALA A 161 13.68 -2.81 4.04
CA ALA A 161 12.81 -2.45 2.93
C ALA A 161 13.60 -1.83 1.78
N SER A 162 13.44 -2.38 0.58
CA SER A 162 14.07 -1.91 -0.66
C SER A 162 13.11 -1.09 -1.53
N ILE A 163 11.82 -1.22 -1.29
CA ILE A 163 10.75 -0.46 -1.94
C ILE A 163 9.93 0.18 -0.83
N GLN A 164 9.48 1.41 -1.03
CA GLN A 164 8.64 2.10 -0.06
C GLN A 164 7.35 2.58 -0.70
N CYS A 165 6.26 2.45 0.04
CA CYS A 165 4.93 2.89 -0.35
C CYS A 165 4.36 3.80 0.73
N MET A 166 3.91 4.98 0.32
CA MET A 166 3.16 5.90 1.14
C MET A 166 1.89 6.31 0.38
N ALA A 167 0.74 6.01 0.96
CA ALA A 167 -0.56 6.37 0.40
C ALA A 167 -1.22 7.42 1.31
N GLY A 168 -1.02 8.67 0.98
CA GLY A 168 -1.57 9.78 1.75
C GLY A 168 -1.65 11.06 0.95
N THR A 169 -2.52 11.98 1.39
CA THR A 169 -2.59 13.34 0.89
C THR A 169 -2.61 14.30 2.07
N ASP A 170 -2.01 15.45 1.93
CA ASP A 170 -1.99 16.48 2.98
C ASP A 170 -3.27 17.33 3.01
N GLY A 171 -4.19 17.11 2.08
CA GLY A 171 -5.46 17.84 1.99
C GLY A 171 -5.32 19.32 1.60
N THR A 172 -4.12 19.77 1.28
CA THR A 172 -3.89 21.15 0.81
C THR A 172 -4.19 21.29 -0.67
N SER A 173 -4.57 22.49 -1.11
CA SER A 173 -4.72 22.77 -2.53
C SER A 173 -3.35 22.85 -3.19
N TYR A 174 -3.17 22.06 -4.25
CA TYR A 174 -1.94 22.00 -5.02
C TYR A 174 -1.68 23.32 -5.76
N ASP A 175 -0.56 23.98 -5.47
CA ASP A 175 -0.12 25.21 -6.13
C ASP A 175 1.05 25.01 -7.11
N GLY A 176 1.43 23.77 -7.35
CA GLY A 176 2.55 23.40 -8.22
C GLY A 176 3.91 23.42 -7.54
N LYS A 177 3.99 23.66 -6.24
CA LYS A 177 5.24 23.64 -5.47
C LYS A 177 5.38 22.37 -4.68
N SER A 178 6.61 21.91 -4.49
CA SER A 178 6.88 20.79 -3.59
C SER A 178 6.53 21.16 -2.16
N THR A 179 5.80 20.25 -1.48
CA THR A 179 5.60 20.35 -0.03
C THR A 179 6.88 19.92 0.69
N SER A 180 7.03 20.24 1.98
CA SER A 180 8.15 19.75 2.79
C SER A 180 8.25 18.22 2.76
N SER A 181 7.10 17.55 2.76
CA SER A 181 7.01 16.09 2.68
C SER A 181 7.53 15.53 1.36
N SER A 182 7.16 16.13 0.22
CA SER A 182 7.65 15.69 -1.09
C SER A 182 9.13 16.01 -1.29
N ALA A 183 9.62 17.13 -0.78
CA ALA A 183 11.05 17.46 -0.82
C ALA A 183 11.88 16.46 0.00
N SER A 184 11.42 16.08 1.20
CA SER A 184 12.10 15.06 2.03
C SER A 184 12.12 13.68 1.36
N LEU A 185 11.07 13.32 0.61
CA LEU A 185 11.06 12.09 -0.19
C LEU A 185 12.14 12.12 -1.27
N ASP A 186 12.25 13.21 -2.02
CA ASP A 186 13.23 13.36 -3.10
C ASP A 186 14.67 13.33 -2.60
N GLU A 187 14.94 13.84 -1.38
CA GLU A 187 16.26 13.81 -0.76
C GLU A 187 16.64 12.44 -0.16
N SER A 188 15.66 11.57 0.06
CA SER A 188 15.84 10.26 0.73
C SER A 188 16.07 9.11 -0.25
N ILE A 189 16.01 9.37 -1.57
CA ILE A 189 16.24 8.42 -2.67
C ILE A 189 17.68 8.56 -3.18
#